data_137352e7bae1491c9defaaf326de2a64
#
_entry.id   137352e7bae1491c9defaaf326de2a64
#
_cell.length_a   1.000
_cell.length_b   1.000
_cell.length_c   1.000
_cell.angle_alpha   90.00
_cell.angle_beta   90.00
_cell.angle_gamma   90.00
#
_symmetry.space_group_name_H-M   'P 1'
#
loop_
_entity.id
_entity.type
_entity.pdbx_description
1 polymer ?
#
loop_
_entity_poly.entity_id
_entity_poly.type
_entity_poly.pdbx_seq_one_letter_code
_entity_poly.pdbx_strand_id
1 'polypeptide(L)'
;MTLGRATYEPGWRWSEHVGRATGERSCMVEHVGLVQSGAAVALMDDGREVIMRAGDFFYVPPGHDSWVVGEEPYVSLHILGSETYAAS
;
A
#
# COMPACT_ATOMS: atom_id res chain seq x y z
N MET A 1 6.71 18.06 -6.64
CA MET A 1 6.01 16.78 -6.50
C MET A 1 7.04 15.70 -6.12
N THR A 2 6.72 14.90 -5.14
CA THR A 2 7.60 13.83 -4.71
C THR A 2 7.14 12.52 -5.34
N LEU A 3 8.06 11.83 -6.04
CA LEU A 3 7.84 10.48 -6.53
C LEU A 3 8.62 9.53 -5.63
N GLY A 4 7.94 8.52 -5.11
CA GLY A 4 8.57 7.50 -4.30
C GLY A 4 8.38 6.12 -4.89
N ARG A 5 9.39 5.28 -4.78
CA ARG A 5 9.30 3.88 -5.15
C ARG A 5 9.26 3.06 -3.86
N ALA A 6 8.25 2.22 -3.76
CA ALA A 6 8.07 1.36 -2.60
C ALA A 6 8.18 -0.11 -3.01
N THR A 7 8.84 -0.91 -2.19
CA THR A 7 8.95 -2.35 -2.40
C THR A 7 8.52 -3.05 -1.12
N TYR A 8 7.59 -3.97 -1.25
CA TYR A 8 7.09 -4.75 -0.13
C TYR A 8 7.24 -6.23 -0.44
N GLU A 9 7.82 -6.96 0.50
CA GLU A 9 8.08 -8.38 0.32
C GLU A 9 6.80 -9.21 0.51
N PRO A 10 6.75 -10.44 -0.03
CA PRO A 10 5.65 -11.35 0.25
C PRO A 10 5.45 -11.54 1.75
N GLY A 11 4.20 -11.54 2.18
CA GLY A 11 3.86 -11.66 3.59
C GLY A 11 3.71 -10.33 4.31
N TRP A 12 4.09 -9.23 3.68
CA TRP A 12 3.91 -7.92 4.30
C TRP A 12 2.43 -7.58 4.42
N ARG A 13 2.05 -7.05 5.59
CA ARG A 13 0.71 -6.53 5.85
C ARG A 13 0.83 -5.27 6.69
N TRP A 14 0.17 -4.21 6.26
CA TRP A 14 0.28 -2.91 6.93
C TRP A 14 -0.11 -2.99 8.42
N SER A 15 -1.23 -3.67 8.73
CA SER A 15 -1.72 -3.75 10.11
C SER A 15 -0.77 -4.47 11.05
N GLU A 16 0.04 -5.40 10.53
CA GLU A 16 1.01 -6.15 11.33
C GLU A 16 2.35 -5.43 11.44
N HIS A 17 2.80 -4.81 10.34
CA HIS A 17 4.17 -4.29 10.26
C HIS A 17 4.27 -2.79 10.52
N VAL A 18 3.20 -2.05 10.28
CA VAL A 18 3.17 -0.60 10.50
C VAL A 18 2.15 -0.23 11.56
N GLY A 19 0.92 -0.65 11.40
CA GLY A 19 -0.17 -0.29 12.30
C GLY A 19 0.07 -0.76 13.74
N ARG A 20 0.62 -1.94 13.90
CA ARG A 20 0.95 -2.47 15.24
C ARG A 20 2.00 -1.59 15.93
N ALA A 21 2.99 -1.12 15.18
CA ALA A 21 4.06 -0.29 15.73
C ALA A 21 3.57 1.12 16.10
N THR A 22 2.60 1.64 15.37
CA THR A 22 2.06 2.99 15.59
C THR A 22 0.81 3.00 16.45
N GLY A 23 0.18 1.84 16.66
CA GLY A 23 -1.08 1.74 17.38
C GLY A 23 -2.30 2.13 16.56
N GLU A 24 -2.15 2.33 15.27
CA GLU A 24 -3.25 2.72 14.38
C GLU A 24 -3.98 1.50 13.83
N ARG A 25 -5.31 1.63 13.66
CA ARG A 25 -6.13 0.53 13.14
C ARG A 25 -6.08 0.45 11.62
N SER A 26 -5.94 1.57 10.96
CA SER A 26 -5.95 1.69 9.50
C SER A 26 -4.94 2.70 9.04
N CYS A 27 -4.44 2.54 7.83
CA CYS A 27 -3.59 3.54 7.21
C CYS A 27 -4.45 4.72 6.76
N MET A 28 -4.15 5.89 7.28
CA MET A 28 -4.90 7.10 6.98
C MET A 28 -4.22 7.95 5.92
N VAL A 29 -3.27 7.37 5.19
CA VAL A 29 -2.56 8.06 4.12
C VAL A 29 -3.24 7.75 2.79
N GLU A 30 -3.48 8.81 2.02
CA GLU A 30 -4.00 8.68 0.66
C GLU A 30 -2.86 8.28 -0.27
N HIS A 31 -3.10 7.32 -1.14
CA HIS A 31 -2.09 6.83 -2.07
C HIS A 31 -2.58 6.95 -3.51
N VAL A 32 -1.72 7.47 -4.37
CA VAL A 32 -1.93 7.49 -5.82
C VAL A 32 -0.64 7.01 -6.47
N GLY A 33 -0.76 6.05 -7.37
CA GLY A 33 0.45 5.53 -7.99
C GLY A 33 0.21 4.53 -9.11
N LEU A 34 1.30 3.88 -9.50
CA LEU A 34 1.35 2.87 -10.55
C LEU A 34 2.08 1.63 -10.02
N VAL A 35 1.47 0.47 -10.21
CA VAL A 35 2.11 -0.80 -9.84
C VAL A 35 3.09 -1.21 -10.93
N GLN A 36 4.34 -1.44 -10.55
CA GLN A 36 5.38 -1.90 -11.48
C GLN A 36 5.46 -3.41 -11.55
N SER A 37 5.35 -4.09 -10.40
CA SER A 37 5.39 -5.56 -10.36
C SER A 37 4.70 -6.08 -9.12
N GLY A 38 4.32 -7.36 -9.17
CA GLY A 38 3.63 -8.01 -8.08
C GLY A 38 2.16 -7.63 -7.99
N ALA A 39 1.55 -7.96 -6.85
CA ALA A 39 0.15 -7.64 -6.59
C ALA A 39 -0.06 -7.38 -5.10
N ALA A 40 -1.00 -6.53 -4.79
CA ALA A 40 -1.39 -6.23 -3.42
C ALA A 40 -2.89 -5.94 -3.36
N VAL A 41 -3.45 -6.03 -2.16
CA VAL A 41 -4.84 -5.71 -1.89
C VAL A 41 -4.89 -4.62 -0.83
N ALA A 42 -5.73 -3.62 -1.05
CA ALA A 42 -6.10 -2.66 -0.03
C ALA A 42 -7.53 -2.96 0.40
N LEU A 43 -7.73 -3.17 1.69
CA LEU A 43 -9.05 -3.40 2.27
C LEU A 43 -9.50 -2.12 2.97
N MET A 44 -10.54 -1.52 2.45
CA MET A 44 -11.11 -0.31 3.01
C MET A 44 -11.86 -0.61 4.30
N ASP A 45 -11.98 0.37 5.18
CA ASP A 45 -12.69 0.21 6.46
C ASP A 45 -14.16 -0.17 6.27
N ASP A 46 -14.76 0.17 5.11
CA ASP A 46 -16.13 -0.20 4.80
C ASP A 46 -16.27 -1.59 4.16
N GLY A 47 -15.18 -2.33 4.05
CA GLY A 47 -15.18 -3.69 3.52
C GLY A 47 -14.89 -3.83 2.03
N ARG A 48 -14.76 -2.72 1.29
CA ARG A 48 -14.40 -2.79 -0.12
C ARG A 48 -12.95 -3.15 -0.29
N GLU A 49 -12.65 -3.95 -1.31
CA GLU A 49 -11.29 -4.33 -1.65
C GLU A 49 -10.86 -3.66 -2.95
N VAL A 50 -9.63 -3.17 -2.97
CA VAL A 50 -8.99 -2.64 -4.16
C VAL A 50 -7.82 -3.56 -4.48
N ILE A 51 -7.86 -4.20 -5.64
CA ILE A 51 -6.79 -5.09 -6.08
C ILE A 51 -5.88 -4.31 -7.01
N MET A 52 -4.59 -4.31 -6.68
CA MET A 52 -3.57 -3.56 -7.40
C MET A 52 -2.58 -4.55 -8.01
N ARG A 53 -2.48 -4.57 -9.34
CA ARG A 53 -1.63 -5.48 -10.09
C ARG A 53 -0.67 -4.71 -10.99
N ALA A 54 0.37 -5.37 -11.44
CA ALA A 54 1.34 -4.78 -12.35
C ALA A 54 0.65 -4.13 -13.56
N GLY A 55 0.99 -2.89 -13.82
CA GLY A 55 0.40 -2.09 -14.89
C GLY A 55 -0.80 -1.24 -14.48
N ASP A 56 -1.33 -1.44 -13.26
CA ASP A 56 -2.49 -0.68 -12.81
C ASP A 56 -2.07 0.67 -12.21
N PHE A 57 -2.80 1.71 -12.57
CA PHE A 57 -2.84 2.92 -11.78
C PHE A 57 -3.82 2.72 -10.63
N PHE A 58 -3.49 3.22 -9.46
CA PHE A 58 -4.36 3.05 -8.31
C PHE A 58 -4.59 4.35 -7.56
N TYR A 59 -5.74 4.41 -6.93
CA TYR A 59 -6.06 5.41 -5.93
C TYR A 59 -6.59 4.68 -4.69
N VAL A 60 -5.97 4.89 -3.55
CA VAL A 60 -6.42 4.31 -2.29
C VAL A 60 -6.65 5.45 -1.30
N PRO A 61 -7.92 5.71 -0.93
CA PRO A 61 -8.23 6.76 0.04
C PRO A 61 -7.80 6.37 1.45
N PRO A 62 -7.77 7.32 2.39
CA PRO A 62 -7.49 7.01 3.80
C PRO A 62 -8.49 6.00 4.36
N GLY A 63 -8.06 5.26 5.37
CA GLY A 63 -8.91 4.27 6.05
C GLY A 63 -8.83 2.89 5.42
N HIS A 64 -7.63 2.33 5.33
CA HIS A 64 -7.43 1.01 4.74
C HIS A 64 -6.32 0.22 5.45
N ASP A 65 -6.41 -1.11 5.31
CA ASP A 65 -5.30 -2.03 5.52
C ASP A 65 -4.82 -2.48 4.14
N SER A 66 -3.64 -3.03 4.06
CA SER A 66 -3.12 -3.56 2.79
C SER A 66 -2.13 -4.69 3.03
N TRP A 67 -2.02 -5.57 2.04
CA TRP A 67 -1.09 -6.70 2.11
C TRP A 67 -0.66 -7.12 0.72
N VAL A 68 0.51 -7.76 0.67
CA VAL A 68 1.06 -8.30 -0.57
C VAL A 68 0.42 -9.67 -0.84
N VAL A 69 0.04 -9.89 -2.09
CA VAL A 69 -0.56 -11.15 -2.54
C VAL A 69 0.45 -11.89 -3.42
N GLY A 70 0.53 -13.21 -3.23
CA GLY A 70 1.41 -14.04 -4.04
C GLY A 70 2.82 -14.11 -3.49
N GLU A 71 3.73 -14.61 -4.31
CA GLU A 71 5.11 -14.91 -3.91
C GLU A 71 6.13 -13.90 -4.42
N GLU A 72 5.70 -12.94 -5.23
CA GLU A 72 6.58 -11.89 -5.76
C GLU A 72 6.52 -10.64 -4.89
N PRO A 73 7.63 -9.91 -4.76
CA PRO A 73 7.59 -8.60 -4.14
C PRO A 73 6.64 -7.66 -4.91
N TYR A 74 5.96 -6.82 -4.16
CA TYR A 74 5.10 -5.79 -4.73
C TYR A 74 5.91 -4.50 -4.84
N VAL A 75 6.01 -3.95 -6.04
CA VAL A 75 6.76 -2.73 -6.31
C VAL A 75 5.81 -1.71 -6.93
N SER A 76 5.75 -0.53 -6.34
CA SER A 76 4.91 0.55 -6.84
C SER A 76 5.62 1.89 -6.84
N LEU A 77 5.22 2.74 -7.78
CA LEU A 77 5.62 4.14 -7.82
C LEU A 77 4.48 4.96 -7.26
N HIS A 78 4.76 5.78 -6.27
CA HIS A 78 3.77 6.64 -5.63
C HIS A 78 3.99 8.09 -6.03
N ILE A 79 2.92 8.72 -6.49
CA ILE A 79 2.87 10.16 -6.71
C ILE A 79 2.47 10.85 -5.40
N LEU A 80 1.66 10.15 -4.60
CA LEU A 80 1.14 10.66 -3.34
C LEU A 80 1.20 9.54 -2.30
N GLY A 81 1.66 9.85 -1.11
CA GLY A 81 1.71 8.90 0.00
C GLY A 81 3.07 8.29 0.29
N SER A 82 4.04 8.44 -0.63
CA SER A 82 5.36 7.82 -0.46
C SER A 82 6.18 8.44 0.67
N GLU A 83 6.01 9.72 0.93
CA GLU A 83 6.77 10.40 1.99
C GLU A 83 6.49 9.79 3.36
N THR A 84 5.24 9.46 3.63
CA THR A 84 4.84 8.87 4.90
C THR A 84 5.39 7.45 5.03
N TYR A 85 5.36 6.69 3.95
CA TYR A 85 5.94 5.35 3.95
C TYR A 85 7.44 5.38 4.11
N ALA A 86 8.11 6.34 3.50
CA ALA A 86 9.55 6.46 3.63
C ALA A 86 9.96 6.81 5.06
N ALA A 87 9.10 7.46 5.81
CA ALA A 87 9.36 7.82 7.21
C ALA A 87 9.04 6.71 8.20
N SER A 88 8.32 5.69 7.76
CA SER A 88 7.87 4.61 8.65
C SER A 88 8.69 3.30 8.46
#